data_ddda96e740c0bc2bd385b3f617c1a3d5
#
_entry.id   ddda96e740c0bc2bd385b3f617c1a3d5
#
_cell.length_a   1.000
_cell.length_b   1.000
_cell.length_c   1.000
_cell.angle_alpha   90.00
_cell.angle_beta   90.00
_cell.angle_gamma   90.00
#
_symmetry.space_group_name_H-M   'P 1'
#
loop_
_entity.id
_entity.type
_entity.pdbx_description
1 polymer ?
#
loop_
_entity_poly.entity_id
_entity_poly.type
_entity_poly.pdbx_seq_one_letter_code
_entity_poly.pdbx_strand_id
1 'polypeptide(L)'
;MQVKNPARQDLSMKTIINTIIETIKFWEEKGMDYKNAGVDIEAGYKSVELMKQHIAKTMRPEVLGGIGGFSGAFSMNSFKDMEEPTLVSGTDGVGTKLKLAFIMDKHDTVGIDCVAMCVNDIA
;
A
#
# COMPACT_ATOMS: atom_id res chain seq x y z
N MET A 1 -34.48 -14.55 -30.50
CA MET A 1 -33.16 -14.98 -30.98
C MET A 1 -32.15 -14.61 -29.92
N GLN A 2 -31.80 -15.57 -29.03
CA GLN A 2 -30.83 -15.29 -27.97
C GLN A 2 -29.44 -15.47 -28.55
N VAL A 3 -28.67 -14.40 -28.55
CA VAL A 3 -27.24 -14.43 -28.93
C VAL A 3 -26.49 -15.06 -27.78
N LYS A 4 -26.07 -16.33 -27.92
CA LYS A 4 -25.17 -17.00 -27.00
C LYS A 4 -23.80 -16.30 -27.10
N ASN A 5 -23.39 -15.66 -26.00
CA ASN A 5 -22.04 -15.11 -25.86
C ASN A 5 -21.04 -16.27 -25.66
N PRO A 6 -20.10 -16.54 -26.61
CA PRO A 6 -19.22 -17.71 -26.57
C PRO A 6 -18.00 -17.58 -25.63
N ALA A 7 -17.90 -16.53 -24.82
CA ALA A 7 -16.67 -16.22 -24.07
C ALA A 7 -16.81 -16.20 -22.54
N ARG A 8 -17.76 -16.93 -21.96
CA ARG A 8 -17.64 -17.35 -20.57
C ARG A 8 -16.91 -18.69 -20.52
N GLN A 9 -15.60 -18.67 -20.64
CA GLN A 9 -14.79 -19.78 -20.15
C GLN A 9 -15.09 -19.88 -18.65
N ASP A 10 -15.61 -21.05 -18.26
CA ASP A 10 -15.80 -21.43 -16.86
C ASP A 10 -14.40 -21.51 -16.22
N LEU A 11 -13.98 -20.39 -15.65
CA LEU A 11 -12.68 -20.29 -15.00
C LEU A 11 -12.82 -20.97 -13.64
N SER A 12 -12.75 -22.32 -13.65
CA SER A 12 -12.79 -23.08 -12.42
C SER A 12 -11.63 -22.65 -11.51
N MET A 13 -11.84 -22.63 -10.20
CA MET A 13 -10.80 -22.32 -9.22
C MET A 13 -9.53 -23.17 -9.48
N LYS A 14 -9.69 -24.41 -9.93
CA LYS A 14 -8.59 -25.31 -10.30
C LYS A 14 -7.79 -24.78 -11.49
N THR A 15 -8.44 -24.23 -12.50
CA THR A 15 -7.78 -23.62 -13.66
C THR A 15 -6.98 -22.39 -13.26
N ILE A 16 -7.53 -21.53 -12.40
CA ILE A 16 -6.84 -20.35 -11.88
C ILE A 16 -5.59 -20.77 -11.10
N ILE A 17 -5.71 -21.72 -10.18
CA ILE A 17 -4.59 -22.22 -9.38
C ILE A 17 -3.49 -22.80 -10.26
N ASN A 18 -3.84 -23.64 -11.24
CA ASN A 18 -2.86 -24.21 -12.15
C ASN A 18 -2.14 -23.13 -12.98
N THR A 19 -2.86 -22.13 -13.47
CA THR A 19 -2.26 -21.02 -14.20
C THR A 19 -1.27 -20.24 -13.32
N ILE A 20 -1.61 -19.98 -12.06
CA ILE A 20 -0.72 -19.34 -11.11
C ILE A 20 0.54 -20.18 -10.88
N ILE A 21 0.40 -21.48 -10.64
CA ILE A 21 1.52 -22.41 -10.43
C ILE A 21 2.46 -22.43 -11.65
N GLU A 22 1.94 -22.54 -12.86
CA GLU A 22 2.74 -22.55 -14.08
C GLU A 22 3.43 -21.18 -14.30
N THR A 23 2.78 -20.08 -13.97
CA THR A 23 3.38 -18.75 -14.03
C THR A 23 4.54 -18.63 -13.03
N ILE A 24 4.37 -19.11 -11.80
CA ILE A 24 5.43 -19.10 -10.78
C ILE A 24 6.64 -19.93 -11.26
N LYS A 25 6.42 -21.16 -11.74
CA LYS A 25 7.50 -22.00 -12.28
C LYS A 25 8.24 -21.33 -13.43
N PHE A 26 7.50 -20.70 -14.35
CA PHE A 26 8.10 -19.96 -15.48
C PHE A 26 9.06 -18.86 -15.02
N TRP A 27 8.69 -18.12 -13.94
CA TRP A 27 9.53 -17.07 -13.40
C TRP A 27 10.72 -17.63 -12.62
N GLU A 28 10.57 -18.76 -11.90
CA GLU A 28 11.64 -19.47 -11.22
C GLU A 28 12.69 -20.00 -12.21
N GLU A 29 12.26 -20.62 -13.32
CA GLU A 29 13.16 -21.10 -14.39
C GLU A 29 13.93 -19.98 -15.08
N LYS A 30 13.36 -18.77 -15.15
CA LYS A 30 14.03 -17.58 -15.72
C LYS A 30 14.99 -16.91 -14.74
N GLY A 31 15.09 -17.39 -13.49
CA GLY A 31 15.99 -16.79 -12.48
C GLY A 31 15.61 -15.36 -12.14
N MET A 32 14.35 -14.95 -12.40
CA MET A 32 13.83 -13.67 -11.95
C MET A 32 13.31 -13.81 -10.53
N ASP A 33 14.11 -13.38 -9.60
CA ASP A 33 13.68 -13.18 -8.21
C ASP A 33 13.32 -11.69 -7.97
N TYR A 34 12.72 -11.40 -6.83
CA TYR A 34 12.35 -10.05 -6.45
C TYR A 34 13.54 -9.10 -6.41
N LYS A 35 14.73 -9.59 -6.03
CA LYS A 35 15.95 -8.80 -5.93
C LYS A 35 16.46 -8.39 -7.32
N ASN A 36 16.43 -9.31 -8.29
CA ASN A 36 16.77 -9.02 -9.67
C ASN A 36 15.78 -8.07 -10.35
N ALA A 37 14.52 -8.05 -9.87
CA ALA A 37 13.50 -7.08 -10.26
C ALA A 37 13.63 -5.72 -9.54
N GLY A 38 14.65 -5.52 -8.71
CA GLY A 38 14.88 -4.29 -7.96
C GLY A 38 14.06 -4.18 -6.67
N VAL A 39 13.46 -5.29 -6.19
CA VAL A 39 12.67 -5.32 -4.96
C VAL A 39 13.48 -6.00 -3.85
N ASP A 40 13.94 -5.22 -2.89
CA ASP A 40 14.62 -5.72 -1.70
C ASP A 40 13.59 -5.94 -0.56
N ILE A 41 13.17 -7.21 -0.41
CA ILE A 41 12.17 -7.61 0.59
C ILE A 41 12.70 -7.40 2.02
N GLU A 42 13.98 -7.70 2.26
CA GLU A 42 14.61 -7.55 3.58
C GLU A 42 14.70 -6.07 3.99
N ALA A 43 15.06 -5.20 3.06
CA ALA A 43 15.01 -3.76 3.28
C ALA A 43 13.57 -3.28 3.57
N GLY A 44 12.58 -3.86 2.90
CA GLY A 44 11.17 -3.61 3.17
C GLY A 44 10.78 -3.97 4.61
N TYR A 45 11.10 -5.16 5.07
CA TYR A 45 10.84 -5.57 6.47
C TYR A 45 11.59 -4.70 7.47
N LYS A 46 12.84 -4.37 7.19
CA LYS A 46 13.64 -3.50 8.04
C LYS A 46 13.04 -2.11 8.16
N SER A 47 12.54 -1.54 7.06
CA SER A 47 11.91 -0.22 7.07
C SER A 47 10.64 -0.21 7.92
N VAL A 48 9.79 -1.24 7.80
CA VAL A 48 8.59 -1.39 8.64
C VAL A 48 8.96 -1.48 10.12
N GLU A 49 9.98 -2.25 10.47
CA GLU A 49 10.44 -2.36 11.87
C GLU A 49 10.91 -1.02 12.44
N LEU A 50 11.66 -0.26 11.65
CA LEU A 50 12.12 1.08 12.05
C LEU A 50 10.98 2.08 12.22
N MET A 51 9.92 1.97 11.41
CA MET A 51 8.75 2.86 11.48
C MET A 51 7.85 2.61 12.70
N LYS A 52 7.78 1.38 13.21
CA LYS A 52 6.83 0.97 14.26
C LYS A 52 6.79 1.92 15.45
N GLN A 53 7.95 2.29 15.99
CA GLN A 53 8.04 3.17 17.16
C GLN A 53 7.54 4.60 16.87
N HIS A 54 7.67 5.07 15.64
CA HIS A 54 7.21 6.41 15.22
C HIS A 54 5.70 6.39 15.00
N ILE A 55 5.18 5.38 14.33
CA ILE A 55 3.75 5.19 14.09
C ILE A 55 3.00 5.00 15.42
N ALA A 56 3.57 4.25 16.37
CA ALA A 56 2.96 4.08 17.70
C ALA A 56 2.67 5.40 18.41
N LYS A 57 3.47 6.45 18.16
CA LYS A 57 3.27 7.79 18.75
C LYS A 57 2.10 8.56 18.12
N THR A 58 1.66 8.16 16.93
CA THR A 58 0.57 8.80 16.19
C THR A 58 -0.75 8.04 16.30
N MET A 59 -0.74 6.88 16.97
CA MET A 59 -1.93 6.05 17.12
C MET A 59 -2.98 6.73 18.00
N ARG A 60 -4.23 6.64 17.58
CA ARG A 60 -5.41 7.13 18.29
C ARG A 60 -6.33 5.96 18.61
N PRO A 61 -7.21 6.08 19.62
CA PRO A 61 -8.18 5.03 19.97
C PRO A 61 -9.10 4.63 18.81
N GLU A 62 -9.38 5.57 17.91
CA GLU A 62 -10.23 5.33 16.73
C GLU A 62 -9.55 4.50 15.64
N VAL A 63 -8.21 4.41 15.62
CA VAL A 63 -7.47 3.61 14.63
C VAL A 63 -7.58 2.15 15.04
N LEU A 64 -8.23 1.35 14.20
CA LEU A 64 -8.44 -0.07 14.43
C LEU A 64 -7.43 -0.88 13.59
N GLY A 65 -6.73 -1.80 14.26
CA GLY A 65 -5.71 -2.62 13.62
C GLY A 65 -4.30 -2.08 13.81
N GLY A 66 -3.33 -2.75 13.18
CA GLY A 66 -1.90 -2.47 13.28
C GLY A 66 -1.23 -2.33 11.92
N ILE A 67 0.09 -2.14 11.95
CA ILE A 67 0.93 -2.06 10.75
C ILE A 67 1.04 -3.46 10.12
N GLY A 68 1.02 -3.52 8.79
CA GLY A 68 1.24 -4.75 8.02
C GLY A 68 -0.03 -5.35 7.41
N GLY A 69 -1.20 -4.75 7.64
CA GLY A 69 -2.42 -5.07 6.91
C GLY A 69 -2.52 -4.35 5.57
N PHE A 70 -3.40 -4.84 4.69
CA PHE A 70 -3.67 -4.23 3.38
C PHE A 70 -4.76 -3.15 3.45
N SER A 71 -5.37 -2.94 4.61
CA SER A 71 -6.41 -1.93 4.81
C SER A 71 -6.21 -1.19 6.12
N GLY A 72 -6.65 0.06 6.15
CA GLY A 72 -6.80 0.83 7.38
C GLY A 72 -8.25 0.88 7.81
N ALA A 73 -8.52 0.78 9.11
CA ALA A 73 -9.84 0.95 9.67
C ALA A 73 -9.82 2.05 10.73
N PHE A 74 -10.82 2.92 10.68
CA PHE A 74 -11.00 4.02 11.61
C PHE A 74 -12.43 4.00 12.16
N SER A 75 -12.56 3.99 13.48
CA SER A 75 -13.87 3.97 14.13
C SER A 75 -14.52 5.36 14.09
N MET A 76 -15.69 5.45 13.51
CA MET A 76 -16.49 6.67 13.49
C MET A 76 -17.38 6.83 14.73
N ASN A 77 -17.27 5.93 15.71
CA ASN A 77 -18.15 5.93 16.89
C ASN A 77 -18.11 7.23 17.70
N SER A 78 -16.94 7.89 17.76
CA SER A 78 -16.79 9.18 18.45
C SER A 78 -17.47 10.35 17.72
N PHE A 79 -17.93 10.13 16.48
CA PHE A 79 -18.55 11.14 15.63
C PHE A 79 -20.02 10.85 15.32
N LYS A 80 -20.62 9.86 16.00
CA LYS A 80 -22.00 9.38 15.74
C LYS A 80 -23.09 10.45 15.96
N ASP A 81 -22.79 11.47 16.77
CA ASP A 81 -23.72 12.54 17.10
C ASP A 81 -23.56 13.76 16.14
N MET A 82 -22.68 13.67 15.16
CA MET A 82 -22.55 14.67 14.08
C MET A 82 -23.61 14.44 13.01
N GLU A 83 -24.17 15.53 12.48
CA GLU A 83 -25.24 15.48 11.47
C GLU A 83 -24.74 14.89 10.13
N GLU A 84 -23.58 15.32 9.67
CA GLU A 84 -22.93 14.82 8.43
C GLU A 84 -21.43 14.60 8.66
N PRO A 85 -21.01 13.51 9.34
CA PRO A 85 -19.61 13.25 9.55
C PRO A 85 -18.93 12.88 8.22
N THR A 86 -17.98 13.70 7.77
CA THR A 86 -17.21 13.47 6.56
C THR A 86 -15.77 13.14 6.90
N LEU A 87 -15.26 12.01 6.42
CA LEU A 87 -13.85 11.63 6.52
C LEU A 87 -13.12 12.07 5.25
N VAL A 88 -12.13 12.95 5.40
CA VAL A 88 -11.23 13.34 4.32
C VAL A 88 -9.86 12.72 4.59
N SER A 89 -9.26 12.11 3.57
CA SER A 89 -7.93 11.53 3.67
C SER A 89 -7.09 11.90 2.45
N GLY A 90 -5.82 12.17 2.66
CA GLY A 90 -4.86 12.45 1.60
C GLY A 90 -3.63 11.57 1.73
N THR A 91 -3.02 11.21 0.61
CA THR A 91 -1.73 10.52 0.55
C THR A 91 -0.88 11.15 -0.54
N ASP A 92 0.42 11.24 -0.30
CA ASP A 92 1.36 11.75 -1.28
C ASP A 92 2.67 10.96 -1.25
N GLY A 93 3.28 10.77 -2.41
CA GLY A 93 4.56 10.07 -2.56
C GLY A 93 5.76 11.00 -2.71
N VAL A 94 5.60 12.30 -2.56
CA VAL A 94 6.58 13.40 -2.67
C VAL A 94 7.21 13.58 -4.07
N GLY A 95 6.88 12.72 -5.02
CA GLY A 95 7.28 12.85 -6.42
C GLY A 95 8.80 13.09 -6.62
N THR A 96 9.15 14.15 -7.35
CA THR A 96 10.53 14.48 -7.71
C THR A 96 11.41 14.92 -6.53
N LYS A 97 10.84 15.38 -5.42
CA LYS A 97 11.59 15.72 -4.20
C LYS A 97 12.29 14.51 -3.60
N LEU A 98 11.66 13.33 -3.68
CA LEU A 98 12.31 12.07 -3.26
C LEU A 98 13.57 11.80 -4.09
N LYS A 99 13.54 12.07 -5.39
CA LYS A 99 14.71 11.95 -6.27
C LYS A 99 15.84 12.90 -5.86
N LEU A 100 15.50 14.13 -5.45
CA LEU A 100 16.49 15.06 -4.90
C LEU A 100 17.08 14.55 -3.59
N ALA A 101 16.27 13.96 -2.70
CA ALA A 101 16.75 13.36 -1.46
C ALA A 101 17.79 12.25 -1.74
N PHE A 102 17.57 11.40 -2.75
CA PHE A 102 18.54 10.39 -3.17
C PHE A 102 19.83 11.01 -3.74
N ILE A 103 19.72 12.04 -4.59
CA ILE A 103 20.89 12.70 -5.20
C ILE A 103 21.76 13.40 -4.13
N MET A 104 21.13 13.98 -3.13
CA MET A 104 21.77 14.72 -2.05
C MET A 104 22.18 13.84 -0.87
N ASP A 105 21.79 12.57 -0.87
CA ASP A 105 21.88 11.65 0.28
C ASP A 105 21.34 12.29 1.58
N LYS A 106 20.19 12.98 1.46
CA LYS A 106 19.55 13.71 2.56
C LYS A 106 18.07 13.31 2.67
N HIS A 107 17.75 12.49 3.66
CA HIS A 107 16.45 11.84 3.82
C HIS A 107 15.63 12.31 5.02
N ASP A 108 16.20 13.14 5.88
CA ASP A 108 15.64 13.56 7.17
C ASP A 108 14.56 14.65 7.08
N THR A 109 14.35 15.24 5.91
CA THR A 109 13.40 16.36 5.73
C THR A 109 12.24 16.01 4.78
N VAL A 110 12.42 15.09 3.86
CA VAL A 110 11.43 14.79 2.81
C VAL A 110 10.11 14.28 3.38
N GLY A 111 10.13 13.57 4.51
CA GLY A 111 8.92 13.11 5.21
C GLY A 111 8.11 14.26 5.82
N ILE A 112 8.75 15.31 6.29
CA ILE A 112 8.08 16.53 6.80
C ILE A 112 7.30 17.19 5.67
N ASP A 113 7.93 17.33 4.51
CA ASP A 113 7.32 17.91 3.32
C ASP A 113 6.13 17.07 2.82
N CYS A 114 6.26 15.75 2.82
CA CYS A 114 5.17 14.82 2.48
C CYS A 114 3.93 15.03 3.36
N VAL A 115 4.11 15.09 4.67
CA VAL A 115 3.01 15.31 5.62
C VAL A 115 2.40 16.71 5.42
N ALA A 116 3.23 17.74 5.24
CA ALA A 116 2.76 19.11 5.02
C ALA A 116 1.90 19.22 3.75
N MET A 117 2.30 18.58 2.67
CA MET A 117 1.52 18.53 1.42
C MET A 117 0.15 17.87 1.66
N CYS A 118 0.12 16.66 2.26
CA CYS A 118 -1.13 15.98 2.57
C CYS A 118 -2.05 16.81 3.47
N VAL A 119 -1.51 17.47 4.49
CA VAL A 119 -2.30 18.34 5.39
C VAL A 119 -2.87 19.54 4.66
N ASN A 120 -2.09 20.18 3.79
CA ASN A 120 -2.57 21.34 3.04
C ASN A 120 -3.66 20.98 2.02
N ASP A 121 -3.65 19.73 1.50
CA ASP A 121 -4.65 19.26 0.54
C ASP A 121 -6.00 18.94 1.20
N ILE A 122 -6.02 18.67 2.51
CA ILE A 122 -7.23 18.27 3.24
C ILE A 122 -7.72 19.31 4.25
N ALA A 123 -6.97 20.39 4.50
CA ALA A 123 -7.36 21.48 5.39
C ALA A 123 -8.10 22.59 4.64
#